data_3c472d5d3a537da47fa26b5153aad8c9
#
_entry.id   3c472d5d3a537da47fa26b5153aad8c9
#
_cell.length_a   1.000
_cell.length_b   1.000
_cell.length_c   1.000
_cell.angle_alpha   90.00
_cell.angle_beta   90.00
_cell.angle_gamma   90.00
#
_symmetry.space_group_name_H-M   'P 1'
#
loop_
_entity.id
_entity.type
_entity.pdbx_description
1 polymer ?
#
loop_
_entity_poly.entity_id
_entity_poly.type
_entity_poly.pdbx_seq_one_letter_code
_entity_poly.pdbx_strand_id
1 'polypeptide(L)'
;KTVQRVISLLAHFSGRASTIAALRALGVPVESGPRGYRIPDGVYLPDAASLMLAAVPVVVTDVTVSTNQDVLERRELVSEIALWQAAGRGRRGRPWWGAPGRTLLCSVGLDMESQGQAWWGLSLAVGVVVAEYLAEQGVLVELKWPNDLYLHDRKLGGLLIELTGDPLGQMRVVAGLGLN
;
A
#
# COMPACT_ATOMS: atom_id res chain seq x y z
N LYS A 1 -13.79 -16.78 2.29
CA LYS A 1 -12.65 -16.04 1.70
C LYS A 1 -11.86 -15.29 2.77
N THR A 2 -12.50 -14.55 3.67
CA THR A 2 -11.83 -13.78 4.76
C THR A 2 -10.95 -14.64 5.66
N VAL A 3 -11.45 -15.79 6.11
CA VAL A 3 -10.73 -16.75 6.98
C VAL A 3 -9.46 -17.26 6.28
N GLN A 4 -9.53 -17.58 4.99
CA GLN A 4 -8.37 -18.09 4.23
C GLN A 4 -7.27 -17.04 4.11
N ARG A 5 -7.60 -15.78 3.91
CA ARG A 5 -6.63 -14.68 3.81
C ARG A 5 -5.96 -14.40 5.17
N VAL A 6 -6.73 -14.50 6.25
CA VAL A 6 -6.19 -14.44 7.61
C VAL A 6 -5.23 -15.63 7.86
N ILE A 7 -5.56 -16.84 7.37
CA ILE A 7 -4.66 -18.00 7.46
C ILE A 7 -3.38 -17.77 6.68
N SER A 8 -3.42 -17.14 5.49
CA SER A 8 -2.21 -16.80 4.72
C SER A 8 -1.30 -15.84 5.48
N LEU A 9 -1.85 -14.82 6.13
CA LEU A 9 -1.11 -13.95 7.04
C LEU A 9 -0.44 -14.72 8.17
N LEU A 10 -1.14 -15.68 8.75
CA LEU A 10 -0.66 -16.48 9.86
C LEU A 10 0.43 -17.48 9.46
N ALA A 11 0.35 -18.05 8.26
CA ALA A 11 1.37 -18.95 7.75
C ALA A 11 2.75 -18.25 7.67
N HIS A 12 2.77 -16.95 7.42
CA HIS A 12 4.00 -16.15 7.43
C HIS A 12 4.64 -16.04 8.83
N PHE A 13 3.83 -16.16 9.88
CA PHE A 13 4.27 -16.06 11.29
C PHE A 13 4.31 -17.39 12.03
N SER A 14 4.13 -18.52 11.32
CA SER A 14 4.14 -19.85 11.92
C SER A 14 5.48 -20.11 12.63
N GLY A 15 5.45 -20.10 13.95
CA GLY A 15 6.58 -20.48 14.81
C GLY A 15 6.82 -19.67 16.08
N ARG A 16 6.14 -18.54 16.34
CA ARG A 16 6.54 -17.64 17.45
C ARG A 16 5.46 -17.21 18.45
N ALA A 17 4.18 -17.43 18.19
CA ALA A 17 3.10 -17.07 19.12
C ALA A 17 1.82 -17.82 18.78
N SER A 18 0.84 -17.84 19.69
CA SER A 18 -0.50 -18.26 19.29
C SER A 18 -0.99 -17.37 18.15
N THR A 19 -1.68 -17.96 17.20
CA THR A 19 -2.25 -17.35 16.00
C THR A 19 -2.93 -15.99 16.28
N ILE A 20 -3.68 -15.90 17.37
CA ILE A 20 -4.40 -14.68 17.78
C ILE A 20 -3.45 -13.60 18.31
N ALA A 21 -2.43 -13.99 19.08
CA ALA A 21 -1.44 -13.03 19.58
C ALA A 21 -0.63 -12.42 18.43
N ALA A 22 -0.28 -13.21 17.41
CA ALA A 22 0.42 -12.72 16.21
C ALA A 22 -0.45 -11.70 15.44
N LEU A 23 -1.73 -11.99 15.22
CA LEU A 23 -2.64 -11.04 14.55
C LEU A 23 -2.76 -9.73 15.33
N ARG A 24 -2.93 -9.81 16.64
CA ARG A 24 -3.01 -8.62 17.50
C ARG A 24 -1.71 -7.81 17.48
N ALA A 25 -0.56 -8.48 17.49
CA ALA A 25 0.75 -7.82 17.37
C ALA A 25 0.92 -7.08 16.04
N LEU A 26 0.28 -7.55 14.97
CA LEU A 26 0.20 -6.87 13.68
C LEU A 26 -0.84 -5.73 13.64
N GLY A 27 -1.54 -5.47 14.75
CA GLY A 27 -2.57 -4.45 14.81
C GLY A 27 -3.92 -4.87 14.22
N VAL A 28 -4.11 -6.15 13.88
CA VAL A 28 -5.44 -6.65 13.49
C VAL A 28 -6.32 -6.72 14.73
N PRO A 29 -7.45 -6.01 14.75
CA PRO A 29 -8.36 -6.09 15.90
C PRO A 29 -9.02 -7.47 15.93
N VAL A 30 -8.73 -8.25 16.96
CA VAL A 30 -9.36 -9.56 17.18
C VAL A 30 -10.07 -9.53 18.51
N GLU A 31 -11.38 -9.64 18.46
CA GLU A 31 -12.25 -9.75 19.64
C GLU A 31 -12.40 -11.19 20.08
N SER A 32 -12.42 -11.41 21.39
CA SER A 32 -12.67 -12.72 22.01
C SER A 32 -14.07 -12.72 22.64
N GLY A 33 -14.80 -13.81 22.48
CA GLY A 33 -16.14 -13.94 23.08
C GLY A 33 -16.49 -15.40 23.35
N PRO A 34 -17.65 -15.66 23.94
CA PRO A 34 -18.11 -17.02 24.30
C PRO A 34 -18.20 -17.98 23.10
N ARG A 35 -18.33 -17.44 21.91
CA ARG A 35 -18.41 -18.20 20.62
C ARG A 35 -17.09 -18.30 19.89
N GLY A 36 -15.96 -17.89 20.50
CA GLY A 36 -14.62 -17.89 19.89
C GLY A 36 -14.13 -16.48 19.56
N TYR A 37 -13.45 -16.34 18.42
CA TYR A 37 -12.82 -15.10 17.99
C TYR A 37 -13.53 -14.53 16.76
N ARG A 38 -13.57 -13.20 16.68
CA ARG A 38 -14.04 -12.50 15.47
C ARG A 38 -13.14 -11.31 15.15
N ILE A 39 -13.08 -10.94 13.89
CA ILE A 39 -12.55 -9.67 13.43
C ILE A 39 -13.75 -8.72 13.35
N PRO A 40 -13.73 -7.59 14.07
CA PRO A 40 -14.84 -6.62 14.04
C PRO A 40 -14.95 -5.95 12.66
N ASP A 41 -16.04 -5.23 12.45
CA ASP A 41 -16.21 -4.40 11.26
C ASP A 41 -15.13 -3.30 11.20
N GLY A 42 -14.85 -2.80 9.99
CA GLY A 42 -13.80 -1.80 9.76
C GLY A 42 -12.41 -2.38 9.46
N VAL A 43 -12.28 -3.71 9.30
CA VAL A 43 -11.12 -4.35 8.68
C VAL A 43 -11.47 -4.64 7.23
N TYR A 44 -10.83 -3.94 6.31
CA TYR A 44 -11.05 -4.09 4.88
C TYR A 44 -10.07 -5.11 4.29
N LEU A 45 -10.61 -6.09 3.58
CA LEU A 45 -9.83 -7.06 2.82
C LEU A 45 -10.09 -6.80 1.32
N PRO A 46 -9.14 -6.18 0.61
CA PRO A 46 -9.32 -5.88 -0.80
C PRO A 46 -9.57 -7.17 -1.60
N ASP A 47 -10.50 -7.12 -2.55
CA ASP A 47 -10.81 -8.21 -3.47
C ASP A 47 -10.59 -7.71 -4.90
N ALA A 48 -9.75 -8.39 -5.67
CA ALA A 48 -9.43 -8.02 -7.05
C ALA A 48 -10.69 -7.89 -7.93
N ALA A 49 -11.72 -8.70 -7.67
CA ALA A 49 -12.97 -8.63 -8.43
C ALA A 49 -13.79 -7.35 -8.16
N SER A 50 -13.61 -6.73 -6.99
CA SER A 50 -14.27 -5.47 -6.63
C SER A 50 -13.42 -4.22 -6.94
N LEU A 51 -12.15 -4.42 -7.30
CA LEU A 51 -11.18 -3.37 -7.59
C LEU A 51 -10.98 -3.27 -9.11
N MET A 52 -12.01 -2.84 -9.82
CA MET A 52 -11.87 -2.52 -11.24
C MET A 52 -11.36 -1.09 -11.41
N LEU A 53 -10.03 -0.93 -11.43
CA LEU A 53 -9.42 0.29 -11.96
C LEU A 53 -9.53 0.22 -13.49
N ALA A 54 -10.31 1.12 -14.08
CA ALA A 54 -10.79 1.06 -15.46
C ALA A 54 -9.70 0.97 -16.55
N ALA A 55 -8.43 1.19 -16.22
CA ALA A 55 -7.34 1.21 -17.19
C ALA A 55 -6.09 0.39 -16.78
N VAL A 56 -6.02 -0.09 -15.53
CA VAL A 56 -4.81 -0.74 -15.01
C VAL A 56 -5.18 -2.06 -14.34
N PRO A 57 -4.60 -3.20 -14.75
CA PRO A 57 -4.79 -4.46 -14.05
C PRO A 57 -4.40 -4.35 -12.58
N VAL A 58 -5.22 -4.90 -11.69
CA VAL A 58 -4.99 -4.88 -10.24
C VAL A 58 -4.63 -6.29 -9.77
N VAL A 59 -3.46 -6.40 -9.15
CA VAL A 59 -3.04 -7.61 -8.42
C VAL A 59 -3.31 -7.38 -6.93
N VAL A 60 -3.96 -8.34 -6.29
CA VAL A 60 -4.18 -8.31 -4.84
C VAL A 60 -3.39 -9.41 -4.18
N THR A 61 -2.49 -9.01 -3.29
CA THR A 61 -1.57 -9.90 -2.58
C THR A 61 -1.85 -9.85 -1.07
N ASP A 62 -1.89 -10.98 -0.41
CA ASP A 62 -2.11 -11.01 1.04
C ASP A 62 -0.87 -10.54 1.80
N VAL A 63 0.30 -11.04 1.42
CA VAL A 63 1.58 -10.71 2.04
C VAL A 63 2.64 -10.53 0.97
N THR A 64 3.34 -9.42 1.02
CA THR A 64 4.55 -9.19 0.19
C THR A 64 5.66 -8.58 1.03
N VAL A 65 6.84 -8.50 0.48
CA VAL A 65 7.96 -7.73 1.04
C VAL A 65 7.66 -6.23 0.88
N SER A 66 7.31 -5.81 -0.34
CA SER A 66 6.98 -4.42 -0.68
C SER A 66 6.26 -4.38 -2.03
N THR A 67 5.08 -3.77 -2.10
CA THR A 67 4.34 -3.59 -3.36
C THR A 67 5.13 -2.80 -4.41
N ASN A 68 5.94 -1.82 -3.99
CA ASN A 68 6.84 -1.11 -4.91
C ASN A 68 7.87 -2.05 -5.53
N GLN A 69 8.46 -2.93 -4.73
CA GLN A 69 9.44 -3.88 -5.25
C GLN A 69 8.81 -4.85 -6.24
N ASP A 70 7.67 -5.42 -5.90
CA ASP A 70 6.97 -6.35 -6.77
C ASP A 70 6.59 -5.71 -8.11
N VAL A 71 6.10 -4.46 -8.06
CA VAL A 71 5.74 -3.70 -9.26
C VAL A 71 6.96 -3.25 -10.06
N LEU A 72 8.11 -2.97 -9.43
CA LEU A 72 9.37 -2.68 -10.13
C LEU A 72 9.88 -3.88 -10.95
N GLU A 73 9.66 -5.09 -10.44
CA GLU A 73 10.08 -6.34 -11.11
C GLU A 73 9.17 -6.71 -12.28
N ARG A 74 7.93 -6.24 -12.31
CA ARG A 74 6.98 -6.43 -13.41
C ARG A 74 7.28 -5.43 -14.54
N ARG A 75 7.06 -5.85 -15.79
CA ARG A 75 7.33 -5.04 -16.98
C ARG A 75 6.08 -4.56 -17.69
N GLU A 76 4.93 -4.74 -17.11
CA GLU A 76 3.64 -4.32 -17.63
C GLU A 76 3.05 -3.17 -16.80
N LEU A 77 2.12 -2.42 -17.41
CA LEU A 77 1.28 -1.49 -16.66
C LEU A 77 0.45 -2.32 -15.65
N VAL A 78 0.72 -2.15 -14.38
CA VAL A 78 0.11 -2.92 -13.32
C VAL A 78 0.00 -2.10 -12.04
N SER A 79 -1.06 -2.33 -11.28
CA SER A 79 -1.15 -1.92 -9.90
C SER A 79 -1.15 -3.14 -8.97
N GLU A 80 -0.59 -2.98 -7.79
CA GLU A 80 -0.62 -3.99 -6.74
C GLU A 80 -1.12 -3.39 -5.43
N ILE A 81 -2.03 -4.12 -4.79
CA ILE A 81 -2.53 -3.80 -3.45
C ILE A 81 -2.20 -4.97 -2.54
N ALA A 82 -1.50 -4.70 -1.44
CA ALA A 82 -1.18 -5.71 -0.44
C ALA A 82 -2.01 -5.53 0.83
N LEU A 83 -2.38 -6.63 1.47
CA LEU A 83 -2.98 -6.60 2.78
C LEU A 83 -1.93 -6.27 3.86
N TRP A 84 -0.69 -6.73 3.65
CA TRP A 84 0.42 -6.44 4.55
C TRP A 84 1.78 -6.52 3.83
N GLN A 85 2.71 -5.67 4.26
CA GLN A 85 4.12 -5.68 3.80
C GLN A 85 5.06 -6.08 4.93
N ALA A 86 5.89 -7.10 4.68
CA ALA A 86 6.88 -7.58 5.63
C ALA A 86 8.06 -6.62 5.81
N ALA A 87 8.41 -5.87 4.77
CA ALA A 87 9.49 -4.88 4.79
C ALA A 87 9.12 -3.64 3.97
N GLY A 88 7.96 -3.07 4.25
CA GLY A 88 7.51 -1.82 3.64
C GLY A 88 8.53 -0.70 3.82
N ARG A 89 8.73 0.10 2.78
CA ARG A 89 9.76 1.14 2.73
C ARG A 89 9.16 2.50 2.43
N GLY A 90 9.70 3.50 3.10
CA GLY A 90 9.56 4.90 2.76
C GLY A 90 10.88 5.48 2.22
N ARG A 91 10.90 6.77 1.97
CA ARG A 91 12.10 7.47 1.49
C ARG A 91 13.31 7.28 2.43
N ARG A 92 14.50 7.22 1.82
CA ARG A 92 15.78 7.03 2.52
C ARG A 92 15.84 5.72 3.31
N GLY A 93 15.13 4.69 2.86
CA GLY A 93 15.12 3.37 3.51
C GLY A 93 14.40 3.31 4.86
N ARG A 94 13.64 4.35 5.25
CA ARG A 94 12.86 4.31 6.49
C ARG A 94 11.80 3.22 6.40
N PRO A 95 11.58 2.41 7.45
CA PRO A 95 10.53 1.42 7.42
C PRO A 95 9.15 2.10 7.32
N TRP A 96 8.28 1.50 6.52
CA TRP A 96 6.87 1.83 6.46
C TRP A 96 6.08 0.68 7.08
N TRP A 97 5.30 1.00 8.10
CA TRP A 97 4.49 0.03 8.80
C TRP A 97 3.01 0.33 8.58
N GLY A 98 2.21 -0.70 8.38
CA GLY A 98 0.76 -0.61 8.24
C GLY A 98 0.08 -1.84 8.82
N ALA A 99 -1.03 -1.61 9.53
CA ALA A 99 -1.83 -2.69 10.08
C ALA A 99 -2.64 -3.39 8.99
N PRO A 100 -2.60 -4.73 8.89
CA PRO A 100 -3.37 -5.47 7.91
C PRO A 100 -4.86 -5.12 7.95
N GLY A 101 -5.43 -4.81 6.78
CA GLY A 101 -6.84 -4.47 6.63
C GLY A 101 -7.26 -3.10 7.19
N ARG A 102 -6.31 -2.29 7.66
CA ARG A 102 -6.53 -0.92 8.15
C ARG A 102 -5.63 0.11 7.48
N THR A 103 -4.72 -0.34 6.64
CA THR A 103 -3.80 0.48 5.88
C THR A 103 -3.97 0.15 4.41
N LEU A 104 -4.08 1.15 3.56
CA LEU A 104 -3.95 0.98 2.12
C LEU A 104 -2.47 0.93 1.77
N LEU A 105 -2.03 -0.18 1.18
CA LEU A 105 -0.69 -0.38 0.65
C LEU A 105 -0.83 -0.67 -0.84
N CYS A 106 -0.55 0.33 -1.66
CA CYS A 106 -0.78 0.27 -3.10
C CYS A 106 0.42 0.80 -3.86
N SER A 107 0.76 0.16 -4.97
CA SER A 107 1.75 0.64 -5.93
C SER A 107 1.24 0.52 -7.35
N VAL A 108 1.54 1.51 -8.17
CA VAL A 108 1.24 1.53 -9.60
C VAL A 108 2.54 1.71 -10.37
N GLY A 109 2.76 0.86 -11.37
CA GLY A 109 3.95 0.91 -12.21
C GLY A 109 3.59 1.08 -13.68
N LEU A 110 4.36 1.92 -14.35
CA LEU A 110 4.26 2.12 -15.79
C LEU A 110 5.64 2.35 -16.39
N ASP A 111 5.80 1.97 -17.66
CA ASP A 111 7.00 2.27 -18.43
C ASP A 111 6.77 3.55 -19.22
N MET A 112 7.77 4.42 -19.22
CA MET A 112 7.73 5.72 -19.89
C MET A 112 9.05 5.96 -20.65
N GLU A 113 8.96 6.60 -21.78
CA GLU A 113 10.15 7.14 -22.42
C GLU A 113 10.61 8.37 -21.67
N SER A 114 11.87 8.35 -21.24
CA SER A 114 12.50 9.49 -20.59
C SER A 114 13.30 10.28 -21.63
N GLN A 115 13.03 11.57 -21.71
CA GLN A 115 13.78 12.51 -22.54
C GLN A 115 14.66 13.43 -21.66
N GLY A 116 15.22 12.90 -20.56
CA GLY A 116 15.98 13.68 -19.61
C GLY A 116 15.12 14.56 -18.71
N GLN A 117 13.85 14.24 -18.55
CA GLN A 117 12.89 14.99 -17.74
C GLN A 117 13.22 14.89 -16.25
N ALA A 118 12.93 15.97 -15.54
CA ALA A 118 13.05 16.00 -14.09
C ALA A 118 11.83 15.36 -13.43
N TRP A 119 12.00 14.23 -12.78
CA TRP A 119 10.93 13.49 -12.06
C TRP A 119 10.63 14.05 -10.66
N TRP A 120 11.26 15.16 -10.29
CA TRP A 120 11.21 15.73 -8.95
C TRP A 120 9.81 16.10 -8.48
N GLY A 121 8.94 16.52 -9.40
CA GLY A 121 7.56 16.93 -9.12
C GLY A 121 6.56 15.78 -9.06
N LEU A 122 6.92 14.56 -9.49
CA LEU A 122 5.96 13.47 -9.65
C LEU A 122 5.31 13.06 -8.32
N SER A 123 6.09 13.01 -7.24
CA SER A 123 5.56 12.70 -5.90
C SER A 123 4.50 13.72 -5.46
N LEU A 124 4.73 15.00 -5.77
CA LEU A 124 3.78 16.07 -5.45
C LEU A 124 2.54 15.98 -6.34
N ALA A 125 2.71 15.75 -7.65
CA ALA A 125 1.60 15.60 -8.59
C ALA A 125 0.68 14.44 -8.18
N VAL A 126 1.24 13.26 -7.87
CA VAL A 126 0.47 12.12 -7.36
C VAL A 126 -0.19 12.48 -6.02
N GLY A 127 0.50 13.21 -5.14
CA GLY A 127 -0.05 13.68 -3.87
C GLY A 127 -1.27 14.58 -4.05
N VAL A 128 -1.24 15.50 -5.02
CA VAL A 128 -2.39 16.37 -5.35
C VAL A 128 -3.58 15.54 -5.80
N VAL A 129 -3.39 14.59 -6.73
CA VAL A 129 -4.47 13.71 -7.21
C VAL A 129 -5.09 12.91 -6.07
N VAL A 130 -4.27 12.36 -5.16
CA VAL A 130 -4.76 11.63 -3.98
C VAL A 130 -5.53 12.56 -3.04
N ALA A 131 -5.02 13.78 -2.81
CA ALA A 131 -5.68 14.74 -1.94
C ALA A 131 -7.04 15.22 -2.51
N GLU A 132 -7.11 15.47 -3.81
CA GLU A 132 -8.35 15.82 -4.51
C GLU A 132 -9.38 14.69 -4.40
N TYR A 133 -8.99 13.46 -4.67
CA TYR A 133 -9.87 12.30 -4.52
C TYR A 133 -10.39 12.15 -3.08
N LEU A 134 -9.52 12.30 -2.07
CA LEU A 134 -9.92 12.22 -0.66
C LEU A 134 -10.88 13.37 -0.30
N ALA A 135 -10.66 14.56 -0.84
CA ALA A 135 -11.56 15.71 -0.64
C ALA A 135 -12.96 15.44 -1.21
N GLU A 136 -13.08 14.82 -2.37
CA GLU A 136 -14.35 14.36 -2.94
C GLU A 136 -15.08 13.36 -2.04
N GLN A 137 -14.33 12.58 -1.26
CA GLN A 137 -14.88 11.66 -0.26
C GLN A 137 -15.14 12.34 1.11
N GLY A 138 -14.98 13.66 1.20
CA GLY A 138 -15.17 14.44 2.43
C GLY A 138 -13.99 14.42 3.40
N VAL A 139 -12.83 13.95 2.97
CA VAL A 139 -11.60 13.89 3.79
C VAL A 139 -10.59 14.92 3.30
N LEU A 140 -10.49 16.05 4.01
CA LEU A 140 -9.57 17.13 3.66
C LEU A 140 -8.19 16.84 4.24
N VAL A 141 -7.24 16.52 3.38
CA VAL A 141 -5.85 16.27 3.75
C VAL A 141 -4.94 17.42 3.31
N GLU A 142 -3.86 17.60 4.04
CA GLU A 142 -2.81 18.56 3.75
C GLU A 142 -1.60 17.82 3.13
N LEU A 143 -1.00 18.44 2.12
CA LEU A 143 0.24 17.93 1.53
C LEU A 143 1.45 18.54 2.22
N LYS A 144 2.25 17.70 2.87
CA LYS A 144 3.53 18.10 3.43
C LYS A 144 4.66 17.69 2.51
N TRP A 145 5.32 18.71 1.99
CA TRP A 145 6.47 18.50 1.11
C TRP A 145 7.53 17.58 1.72
N PRO A 146 8.08 16.64 0.95
CA PRO A 146 7.88 16.47 -0.49
C PRO A 146 6.86 15.37 -0.84
N ASN A 147 6.36 14.58 0.11
CA ASN A 147 5.64 13.32 -0.22
C ASN A 147 4.69 12.81 0.86
N ASP A 148 4.37 13.61 1.85
CA ASP A 148 3.53 13.16 2.97
C ASP A 148 2.13 13.75 2.90
N LEU A 149 1.13 12.95 3.29
CA LEU A 149 -0.25 13.38 3.49
C LEU A 149 -0.52 13.48 4.99
N TYR A 150 -1.13 14.59 5.39
CA TYR A 150 -1.48 14.86 6.79
C TYR A 150 -2.97 15.07 6.95
N LEU A 151 -3.50 14.63 8.08
CA LEU A 151 -4.86 14.87 8.51
C LEU A 151 -4.82 15.30 9.99
N HIS A 152 -5.37 16.48 10.30
CA HIS A 152 -5.36 17.06 11.65
C HIS A 152 -3.96 17.03 12.31
N ASP A 153 -2.99 17.60 11.64
CA ASP A 153 -1.57 17.65 12.07
C ASP A 153 -0.89 16.29 12.28
N ARG A 154 -1.52 15.20 11.86
CA ARG A 154 -0.97 13.84 11.98
C ARG A 154 -0.71 13.28 10.59
N LYS A 155 0.40 12.58 10.45
CA LYS A 155 0.72 11.89 9.19
C LYS A 155 -0.29 10.77 8.96
N LEU A 156 -1.13 10.95 7.94
CA LEU A 156 -2.07 9.96 7.44
C LEU A 156 -1.36 8.97 6.50
N GLY A 157 -0.51 9.50 5.60
CA GLY A 157 0.06 8.68 4.57
C GLY A 157 1.35 9.24 3.98
N GLY A 158 1.89 8.52 3.02
CA GLY A 158 3.05 8.95 2.27
C GLY A 158 3.17 8.29 0.92
N LEU A 159 3.91 8.96 0.04
CA LEU A 159 4.20 8.54 -1.32
C LEU A 159 5.67 8.17 -1.47
N LEU A 160 5.94 7.10 -2.21
CA LEU A 160 7.29 6.70 -2.58
C LEU A 160 7.35 6.48 -4.08
N ILE A 161 8.03 7.39 -4.79
CA ILE A 161 8.32 7.22 -6.21
C ILE A 161 9.68 6.55 -6.33
N GLU A 162 9.71 5.43 -7.04
CA GLU A 162 10.94 4.72 -7.39
C GLU A 162 11.06 4.65 -8.92
N LEU A 163 12.27 4.80 -9.39
CA LEU A 163 12.62 4.86 -10.81
C LEU A 163 13.72 3.87 -11.10
N THR A 164 13.60 3.13 -12.20
CA THR A 164 14.66 2.26 -12.70
C THR A 164 14.65 2.25 -14.21
N GLY A 165 15.80 2.06 -14.84
CA GLY A 165 15.96 2.07 -16.29
C GLY A 165 16.99 3.08 -16.78
N ASP A 166 16.90 3.44 -18.06
CA ASP A 166 17.79 4.41 -18.70
C ASP A 166 17.21 5.82 -18.61
N PRO A 167 17.88 6.77 -17.96
CA PRO A 167 17.41 8.16 -17.88
C PRO A 167 17.24 8.87 -19.24
N LEU A 168 17.88 8.37 -20.29
CA LEU A 168 17.75 8.89 -21.67
C LEU A 168 16.94 7.97 -22.59
N GLY A 169 16.36 6.92 -22.04
CA GLY A 169 15.60 5.90 -22.77
C GLY A 169 14.35 5.45 -22.02
N GLN A 170 14.19 4.15 -21.89
CA GLN A 170 13.03 3.58 -21.18
C GLN A 170 13.23 3.59 -19.67
N MET A 171 12.27 4.20 -18.97
CA MET A 171 12.22 4.27 -17.52
C MET A 171 11.00 3.53 -16.99
N ARG A 172 11.19 2.68 -16.00
CA ARG A 172 10.13 2.16 -15.16
C ARG A 172 9.90 3.12 -14.00
N VAL A 173 8.68 3.60 -13.89
CA VAL A 173 8.24 4.51 -12.84
C VAL A 173 7.26 3.75 -11.95
N VAL A 174 7.52 3.71 -10.65
CA VAL A 174 6.61 3.12 -9.67
C VAL A 174 6.23 4.15 -8.64
N ALA A 175 4.92 4.35 -8.50
CA ALA A 175 4.33 5.23 -7.49
C ALA A 175 3.67 4.38 -6.40
N GLY A 176 4.27 4.34 -5.22
CA GLY A 176 3.73 3.69 -4.03
C GLY A 176 3.00 4.67 -3.13
N LEU A 177 1.85 4.25 -2.64
CA LEU A 177 1.01 4.97 -1.68
C LEU A 177 0.78 4.09 -0.46
N GLY A 178 1.10 4.63 0.73
CA GLY A 178 0.68 4.08 2.01
C GLY A 178 -0.24 5.05 2.73
N LEU A 179 -1.45 4.63 3.10
CA LEU A 179 -2.39 5.40 3.93
C LEU A 179 -2.77 4.58 5.17
N ASN A 180 -2.59 5.16 6.36
CA ASN A 180 -2.90 4.55 7.67
C ASN A 180 -4.27 4.96 8.18
#